data_c811830603b1fbaac590fedcdb11f945
#
_entry.id   c811830603b1fbaac590fedcdb11f945
#
_cell.length_a   1.000
_cell.length_b   1.000
_cell.length_c   1.000
_cell.angle_alpha   90.00
_cell.angle_beta   90.00
_cell.angle_gamma   90.00
#
_symmetry.space_group_name_H-M   'P 1'
#
loop_
_entity.id
_entity.type
_entity.pdbx_description
1 polymer ?
#
loop_
_entity_poly.entity_id
_entity_poly.type
_entity_poly.pdbx_seq_one_letter_code
_entity_poly.pdbx_strand_id
1 'polypeptide(L)'
;MSKKSLLIFILSSFVVMSSFMTSETTEVRDDFKTYYDKNSVTGSFVLFNSKEAKWIVYNPDQMNKEFTPASTFKIFNSLVGVETGVIRDEHFVIPWDSVVRKNPNWNKNHDLQSAFQNSVVW
;
A
#
# COMPACT_ATOMS: atom_id res chain seq x y z
N MET A 1 -48.13 -11.81 14.87
CA MET A 1 -47.63 -11.30 13.59
C MET A 1 -47.98 -12.29 12.49
N SER A 2 -48.66 -11.87 11.43
CA SER A 2 -49.04 -12.84 10.37
C SER A 2 -47.81 -13.23 9.55
N LYS A 3 -47.81 -14.47 8.98
CA LYS A 3 -46.70 -14.91 8.11
C LYS A 3 -46.41 -13.94 6.96
N LYS A 4 -47.44 -13.24 6.45
CA LYS A 4 -47.34 -12.20 5.42
C LYS A 4 -46.60 -10.95 5.93
N SER A 5 -46.84 -10.51 7.16
CA SER A 5 -46.15 -9.36 7.77
C SER A 5 -44.68 -9.65 8.03
N LEU A 6 -44.35 -10.88 8.42
CA LEU A 6 -42.95 -11.31 8.62
C LEU A 6 -42.17 -11.34 7.28
N LEU A 7 -42.82 -11.83 6.22
CA LEU A 7 -42.19 -11.91 4.89
C LEU A 7 -41.91 -10.53 4.32
N ILE A 8 -42.81 -9.56 4.49
CA ILE A 8 -42.62 -8.17 4.05
C ILE A 8 -41.48 -7.50 4.85
N PHE A 9 -41.37 -7.79 6.15
CA PHE A 9 -40.29 -7.26 6.96
C PHE A 9 -38.91 -7.79 6.59
N ILE A 10 -38.81 -9.07 6.27
CA ILE A 10 -37.56 -9.71 5.78
C ILE A 10 -37.18 -9.17 4.42
N LEU A 11 -38.14 -8.98 3.50
CA LEU A 11 -37.88 -8.45 2.15
C LEU A 11 -37.44 -6.99 2.21
N SER A 12 -38.04 -6.16 3.06
CA SER A 12 -37.63 -4.75 3.24
C SER A 12 -36.25 -4.63 3.88
N SER A 13 -35.90 -5.51 4.83
CA SER A 13 -34.58 -5.56 5.44
C SER A 13 -33.48 -5.93 4.43
N PHE A 14 -33.77 -6.83 3.50
CA PHE A 14 -32.82 -7.22 2.44
C PHE A 14 -32.57 -6.11 1.41
N VAL A 15 -33.60 -5.35 1.07
CA VAL A 15 -33.49 -4.19 0.15
C VAL A 15 -32.67 -3.06 0.78
N VAL A 16 -32.78 -2.83 2.09
CA VAL A 16 -32.00 -1.80 2.80
C VAL A 16 -30.51 -2.17 2.91
N MET A 17 -30.17 -3.47 3.07
CA MET A 17 -28.78 -3.92 3.11
C MET A 17 -28.06 -3.83 1.76
N SER A 18 -28.76 -3.93 0.63
CA SER A 18 -28.12 -3.81 -0.69
C SER A 18 -27.77 -2.37 -1.09
N SER A 19 -28.26 -1.36 -0.37
CA SER A 19 -28.03 0.06 -0.68
C SER A 19 -26.70 0.61 -0.17
N PHE A 20 -25.90 -0.18 0.56
CA PHE A 20 -24.62 0.28 1.16
C PHE A 20 -23.36 -0.24 0.43
N MET A 21 -23.49 -0.91 -0.71
CA MET A 21 -22.32 -1.26 -1.52
C MET A 21 -21.91 -0.05 -2.35
N THR A 22 -20.97 0.74 -1.85
CA THR A 22 -20.28 1.75 -2.67
C THR A 22 -19.52 0.99 -3.77
N SER A 23 -19.99 1.12 -5.01
CA SER A 23 -19.28 0.53 -6.15
C SER A 23 -18.00 1.31 -6.39
N GLU A 24 -16.85 0.62 -6.36
CA GLU A 24 -15.59 1.22 -6.77
C GLU A 24 -15.63 1.58 -8.25
N THR A 25 -15.13 2.75 -8.57
CA THR A 25 -15.03 3.23 -9.96
C THR A 25 -13.56 3.38 -10.35
N THR A 26 -13.28 3.30 -11.66
CA THR A 26 -11.92 3.47 -12.17
C THR A 26 -11.91 4.57 -13.23
N GLU A 27 -11.04 5.56 -13.04
CA GLU A 27 -10.73 6.59 -14.03
C GLU A 27 -9.37 6.30 -14.65
N VAL A 28 -9.32 6.10 -15.97
CA VAL A 28 -8.06 5.94 -16.70
C VAL A 28 -7.57 7.31 -17.15
N ARG A 29 -6.32 7.63 -16.83
CA ARG A 29 -5.66 8.92 -17.09
C ARG A 29 -4.56 8.77 -18.14
N ASP A 30 -4.95 8.67 -19.41
CA ASP A 30 -4.02 8.56 -20.54
C ASP A 30 -3.16 9.82 -20.74
N ASP A 31 -3.63 10.97 -20.25
CA ASP A 31 -2.89 12.23 -20.26
C ASP A 31 -1.59 12.16 -19.45
N PHE A 32 -1.50 11.27 -18.46
CA PHE A 32 -0.27 11.04 -17.68
C PHE A 32 0.89 10.50 -18.53
N LYS A 33 0.59 9.92 -19.71
CA LYS A 33 1.60 9.47 -20.67
C LYS A 33 2.65 10.54 -20.96
N THR A 34 2.26 11.81 -21.02
CA THR A 34 3.16 12.92 -21.30
C THR A 34 4.31 13.05 -20.30
N TYR A 35 4.07 12.73 -19.02
CA TYR A 35 5.10 12.76 -17.97
C TYR A 35 6.10 11.62 -18.12
N TYR A 36 5.63 10.43 -18.51
CA TYR A 36 6.47 9.26 -18.75
C TYR A 36 7.34 9.45 -19.99
N ASP A 37 6.75 9.91 -21.10
CA ASP A 37 7.46 10.19 -22.35
C ASP A 37 8.54 11.25 -22.16
N LYS A 38 8.23 12.35 -21.47
CA LYS A 38 9.19 13.44 -21.19
C LYS A 38 10.43 12.95 -20.44
N ASN A 39 10.29 11.94 -19.61
CA ASN A 39 11.39 11.38 -18.82
C ASN A 39 11.97 10.10 -19.42
N SER A 40 11.50 9.68 -20.61
CA SER A 40 11.93 8.44 -21.29
C SER A 40 11.84 7.20 -20.40
N VAL A 41 10.76 7.12 -19.58
CA VAL A 41 10.53 6.00 -18.69
C VAL A 41 9.22 5.28 -19.02
N THR A 42 9.14 4.01 -18.67
CA THR A 42 7.91 3.20 -18.76
C THR A 42 7.46 2.85 -17.36
N GLY A 43 6.15 2.90 -17.13
CA GLY A 43 5.59 2.59 -15.81
C GLY A 43 4.08 2.69 -15.81
N SER A 44 3.51 2.61 -14.62
CA SER A 44 2.09 2.85 -14.35
C SER A 44 1.94 3.78 -13.14
N PHE A 45 0.79 4.40 -13.04
CA PHE A 45 0.39 5.15 -11.85
C PHE A 45 -0.94 4.60 -11.35
N VAL A 46 -1.03 4.38 -10.03
CA VAL A 46 -2.24 3.89 -9.37
C VAL A 46 -2.44 4.66 -8.08
N LEU A 47 -3.61 5.24 -7.94
CA LEU A 47 -4.04 5.93 -6.72
C LEU A 47 -5.46 5.49 -6.37
N PHE A 48 -5.69 5.08 -5.13
CA PHE A 48 -7.02 4.83 -4.61
C PHE A 48 -7.47 5.98 -3.72
N ASN A 49 -8.52 6.66 -4.12
CA ASN A 49 -9.21 7.66 -3.29
C ASN A 49 -10.28 6.96 -2.45
N SER A 50 -9.97 6.70 -1.20
CA SER A 50 -10.86 5.98 -0.28
C SER A 50 -12.15 6.74 0.06
N LYS A 51 -12.17 8.08 -0.05
CA LYS A 51 -13.36 8.89 0.23
C LYS A 51 -14.42 8.75 -0.87
N GLU A 52 -13.97 8.58 -2.10
CA GLU A 52 -14.83 8.49 -3.28
C GLU A 52 -14.96 7.05 -3.78
N ALA A 53 -14.30 6.08 -3.16
CA ALA A 53 -14.15 4.71 -3.62
C ALA A 53 -13.72 4.66 -5.10
N LYS A 54 -12.71 5.46 -5.45
CA LYS A 54 -12.30 5.69 -6.83
C LYS A 54 -10.83 5.39 -7.04
N TRP A 55 -10.55 4.59 -8.07
CA TRP A 55 -9.21 4.36 -8.60
C TRP A 55 -8.88 5.37 -9.70
N ILE A 56 -7.70 5.96 -9.65
CA ILE A 56 -7.11 6.77 -10.71
C ILE A 56 -5.92 6.00 -11.23
N VAL A 57 -5.94 5.64 -12.51
CA VAL A 57 -4.98 4.70 -13.09
C VAL A 57 -4.41 5.25 -14.40
N TYR A 58 -3.11 5.15 -14.56
CA TYR A 58 -2.43 5.26 -15.85
C TYR A 58 -1.76 3.95 -16.20
N ASN A 59 -1.85 3.51 -17.46
CA ASN A 59 -1.30 2.27 -17.99
C ASN A 59 -1.73 1.03 -17.19
N PRO A 60 -3.03 0.66 -17.23
CA PRO A 60 -3.58 -0.45 -16.43
C PRO A 60 -2.95 -1.81 -16.76
N ASP A 61 -2.45 -2.03 -17.97
CA ASP A 61 -1.77 -3.27 -18.36
C ASP A 61 -0.47 -3.46 -17.61
N GLN A 62 0.24 -2.36 -17.33
CA GLN A 62 1.48 -2.38 -16.54
C GLN A 62 1.19 -2.53 -15.04
N MET A 63 0.08 -2.02 -14.56
CA MET A 63 -0.34 -2.12 -13.16
C MET A 63 -0.48 -3.56 -12.68
N ASN A 64 -0.90 -4.47 -13.55
CA ASN A 64 -1.13 -5.89 -13.24
C ASN A 64 0.15 -6.75 -13.33
N LYS A 65 1.29 -6.15 -13.66
CA LYS A 65 2.57 -6.89 -13.71
C LYS A 65 3.23 -6.88 -12.34
N GLU A 66 3.78 -8.01 -11.98
CA GLU A 66 4.58 -8.14 -10.75
C GLU A 66 5.98 -7.57 -10.95
N PHE A 67 6.44 -6.80 -9.97
CA PHE A 67 7.78 -6.23 -9.94
C PHE A 67 8.43 -6.53 -8.59
N THR A 68 9.75 -6.71 -8.62
CA THR A 68 10.53 -6.77 -7.39
C THR A 68 10.43 -5.44 -6.65
N PRO A 69 9.96 -5.39 -5.41
CA PRO A 69 9.76 -4.14 -4.68
C PRO A 69 11.06 -3.43 -4.32
N ALA A 70 12.20 -4.15 -4.38
CA ALA A 70 13.51 -3.62 -4.01
C ALA A 70 13.47 -2.88 -2.66
N SER A 71 14.08 -1.69 -2.57
CA SER A 71 14.16 -0.93 -1.31
C SER A 71 12.81 -0.39 -0.81
N THR A 72 11.76 -0.35 -1.63
CA THR A 72 10.42 0.04 -1.17
C THR A 72 9.82 -0.96 -0.20
N PHE A 73 10.28 -2.22 -0.21
CA PHE A 73 9.86 -3.24 0.75
C PHE A 73 10.20 -2.89 2.21
N LYS A 74 11.21 -2.04 2.42
CA LYS A 74 11.56 -1.54 3.77
C LYS A 74 10.42 -0.78 4.43
N ILE A 75 9.61 -0.05 3.65
CA ILE A 75 8.45 0.68 4.17
C ILE A 75 7.47 -0.30 4.79
N PHE A 76 7.13 -1.36 4.07
CA PHE A 76 6.24 -2.40 4.57
C PHE A 76 6.82 -3.11 5.80
N ASN A 77 8.09 -3.53 5.77
CA ASN A 77 8.73 -4.19 6.90
C ASN A 77 8.78 -3.31 8.15
N SER A 78 9.04 -2.00 7.98
CA SER A 78 9.04 -1.06 9.09
C SER A 78 7.65 -0.90 9.71
N LEU A 79 6.61 -0.82 8.88
CA LEU A 79 5.22 -0.77 9.37
C LEU A 79 4.85 -2.04 10.15
N VAL A 80 5.21 -3.22 9.64
CA VAL A 80 5.00 -4.48 10.36
C VAL A 80 5.78 -4.51 11.67
N GLY A 81 7.04 -4.07 11.67
CA GLY A 81 7.88 -4.01 12.87
C GLY A 81 7.30 -3.12 13.96
N VAL A 82 6.75 -1.96 13.60
CA VAL A 82 6.09 -1.03 14.53
C VAL A 82 4.74 -1.59 14.99
N GLU A 83 3.91 -2.08 14.09
CA GLU A 83 2.57 -2.60 14.39
C GLU A 83 2.62 -3.83 15.32
N THR A 84 3.62 -4.70 15.14
CA THR A 84 3.83 -5.88 15.98
C THR A 84 4.55 -5.59 17.30
N GLY A 85 5.00 -4.35 17.51
CA GLY A 85 5.76 -3.93 18.69
C GLY A 85 7.20 -4.43 18.75
N VAL A 86 7.72 -5.05 17.70
CA VAL A 86 9.15 -5.43 17.59
C VAL A 86 10.03 -4.18 17.56
N ILE A 87 9.57 -3.13 16.85
CA ILE A 87 10.16 -1.80 16.84
C ILE A 87 9.21 -0.88 17.59
N ARG A 88 9.61 -0.34 18.73
CA ARG A 88 8.74 0.45 19.61
C ARG A 88 8.48 1.85 19.08
N ASP A 89 9.49 2.46 18.46
CA ASP A 89 9.48 3.83 17.94
C ASP A 89 10.61 4.01 16.91
N GLU A 90 10.68 5.17 16.28
CA GLU A 90 11.68 5.50 15.25
C GLU A 90 13.13 5.57 15.78
N HIS A 91 13.31 5.68 17.09
CA HIS A 91 14.60 5.74 17.76
C HIS A 91 15.05 4.39 18.32
N PHE A 92 14.18 3.35 18.19
CA PHE A 92 14.53 2.01 18.62
C PHE A 92 15.76 1.51 17.85
N VAL A 93 16.85 1.26 18.57
CA VAL A 93 18.11 0.81 17.97
C VAL A 93 18.07 -0.69 17.74
N ILE A 94 18.25 -1.10 16.50
CA ILE A 94 18.46 -2.48 16.08
C ILE A 94 19.98 -2.72 16.13
N PRO A 95 20.46 -3.65 16.99
CA PRO A 95 21.89 -3.94 17.08
C PRO A 95 22.40 -4.60 15.79
N TRP A 96 23.60 -4.22 15.39
CA TRP A 96 24.27 -4.83 14.24
C TRP A 96 24.53 -6.32 14.48
N ASP A 97 24.28 -7.12 13.44
CA ASP A 97 24.46 -8.57 13.46
C ASP A 97 25.92 -9.05 13.37
N SER A 98 26.88 -8.12 13.43
CA SER A 98 28.33 -8.35 13.33
C SER A 98 28.80 -8.92 11.98
N VAL A 99 27.92 -9.01 10.97
CA VAL A 99 28.29 -9.43 9.62
C VAL A 99 28.87 -8.25 8.86
N VAL A 100 30.15 -8.34 8.45
CA VAL A 100 30.81 -7.28 7.69
C VAL A 100 30.34 -7.29 6.24
N ARG A 101 29.74 -6.19 5.80
CA ARG A 101 29.23 -5.96 4.45
C ARG A 101 30.08 -4.95 3.70
N LYS A 102 30.01 -4.97 2.36
CA LYS A 102 30.80 -4.07 1.49
C LYS A 102 30.52 -2.59 1.74
N ASN A 103 29.28 -2.23 2.11
CA ASN A 103 28.94 -0.86 2.48
C ASN A 103 29.30 -0.66 3.97
N PRO A 104 30.32 0.17 4.31
CA PRO A 104 30.75 0.36 5.71
C PRO A 104 29.67 1.01 6.56
N ASN A 105 28.75 1.80 5.96
CA ASN A 105 27.63 2.40 6.69
C ASN A 105 26.62 1.37 7.22
N TRP A 106 26.67 0.14 6.73
CA TRP A 106 25.79 -0.94 7.21
C TRP A 106 26.38 -1.72 8.41
N ASN A 107 27.66 -1.53 8.71
CA ASN A 107 28.41 -2.30 9.71
C ASN A 107 28.38 -1.60 11.09
N LYS A 108 27.21 -1.24 11.55
CA LYS A 108 26.96 -0.57 12.84
C LYS A 108 25.50 -0.70 13.24
N ASN A 109 25.18 -0.38 14.48
CA ASN A 109 23.80 -0.30 14.95
C ASN A 109 23.02 0.79 14.20
N HIS A 110 21.72 0.55 13.98
CA HIS A 110 20.81 1.48 13.32
C HIS A 110 19.48 1.61 14.05
N ASP A 111 18.97 2.82 14.11
CA ASP A 111 17.53 3.09 14.30
C ASP A 111 16.83 3.18 12.94
N LEU A 112 15.50 3.35 12.91
CA LEU A 112 14.75 3.45 11.67
C LEU A 112 15.25 4.59 10.79
N GLN A 113 15.52 5.77 11.35
CA GLN A 113 15.96 6.94 10.60
C GLN A 113 17.28 6.67 9.89
N SER A 114 18.30 6.20 10.63
CA SER A 114 19.62 5.92 10.05
C SER A 114 19.60 4.73 9.09
N ALA A 115 18.74 3.73 9.32
CA ALA A 115 18.56 2.60 8.42
C ALA A 115 17.99 3.03 7.07
N PHE A 116 16.96 3.91 7.07
CA PHE A 116 16.42 4.47 5.83
C PHE A 116 17.42 5.34 5.08
N GLN A 117 18.09 6.26 5.78
CA GLN A 117 19.11 7.16 5.19
C GLN A 117 20.24 6.39 4.51
N ASN A 118 20.70 5.30 5.12
CA ASN A 118 21.79 4.48 4.61
C ASN A 118 21.34 3.30 3.76
N SER A 119 20.04 3.17 3.52
CA SER A 119 19.44 2.07 2.76
C SER A 119 19.90 0.68 3.27
N VAL A 120 19.93 0.49 4.59
CA VAL A 120 20.34 -0.75 5.24
C VAL A 120 19.42 -1.90 4.82
N VAL A 121 19.98 -3.10 4.60
CA VAL A 121 19.26 -4.28 4.06
C VAL A 121 19.25 -5.49 5.01
N TRP A 122 19.61 -5.29 6.27
CA TRP A 122 19.62 -6.34 7.31
C TRP A 122 18.78 -5.90 8.49
#